data_66cdacfd298d2bccfd6e4554916aa1e4
#
_entry.id   66cdacfd298d2bccfd6e4554916aa1e4
#
_cell.length_a   1.000
_cell.length_b   1.000
_cell.length_c   1.000
_cell.angle_alpha   90.00
_cell.angle_beta   90.00
_cell.angle_gamma   90.00
#
_symmetry.space_group_name_H-M   'P 1'
#
loop_
_entity.id
_entity.type
_entity.pdbx_description
1 polymer ?
#
loop_
_entity_poly.entity_id
_entity_poly.type
_entity_poly.pdbx_seq_one_letter_code
_entity_poly.pdbx_strand_id
1 'polypeptide(L)'
;MSNIDSEPLAAGTRRAGGCTVTRSSAEETAALRRAVLRPHLTIEQMILAGDQNPNTAYLAVRAADENPVLGCVRLEPVACPWPEALQEPAQAPWQLRAMATDPAVRGKGLGRLLVEAAVQHVAQRGGDLLWCNARIGAEHFYLRLGFRPVTGHFVIPDVPEEHLGMVRRVLSS
;
A
#
# COMPACT_ATOMS: atom_id res chain seq x y z
N MET A 1 -12.65 21.01 -13.27
CA MET A 1 -12.10 19.63 -13.45
C MET A 1 -10.59 19.74 -13.36
N SER A 2 -10.06 19.58 -12.18
CA SER A 2 -8.61 19.66 -11.98
C SER A 2 -8.02 18.30 -12.38
N ASN A 3 -7.27 18.30 -13.48
CA ASN A 3 -6.31 17.25 -13.75
C ASN A 3 -5.42 17.13 -12.52
N ILE A 4 -5.59 16.06 -11.76
CA ILE A 4 -4.57 15.65 -10.81
C ILE A 4 -3.46 15.12 -11.70
N ASP A 5 -2.48 15.99 -11.95
CA ASP A 5 -1.29 15.66 -12.71
C ASP A 5 -0.73 14.34 -12.15
N SER A 6 -0.58 13.38 -13.02
CA SER A 6 0.17 12.15 -12.78
C SER A 6 1.64 12.53 -12.61
N GLU A 7 1.94 13.25 -11.53
CA GLU A 7 3.32 13.64 -11.24
C GLU A 7 4.12 12.35 -11.02
N PRO A 8 5.14 12.10 -11.83
CA PRO A 8 6.01 10.97 -11.59
C PRO A 8 6.62 11.14 -10.19
N LEU A 9 6.68 10.07 -9.45
CA LEU A 9 7.44 10.04 -8.20
C LEU A 9 8.82 10.61 -8.48
N ALA A 10 9.15 11.75 -7.84
CA ALA A 10 10.40 12.46 -8.08
C ALA A 10 11.61 11.49 -7.99
N ALA A 11 12.50 11.58 -8.97
CA ALA A 11 13.77 10.85 -9.09
C ALA A 11 13.72 9.38 -8.62
N GLY A 12 13.23 8.49 -9.48
CA GLY A 12 13.26 7.06 -9.23
C GLY A 12 11.93 6.35 -9.46
N THR A 13 11.16 6.76 -10.47
CA THR A 13 10.00 5.98 -10.93
C THR A 13 10.40 4.53 -11.07
N ARG A 14 9.91 3.67 -10.17
CA ARG A 14 10.26 2.26 -10.20
C ARG A 14 9.58 1.61 -11.41
N ARG A 15 10.37 0.89 -12.20
CA ARG A 15 9.93 0.20 -13.41
C ARG A 15 10.34 -1.26 -13.36
N ALA A 16 9.45 -2.13 -13.78
CA ALA A 16 9.75 -3.54 -14.02
C ALA A 16 8.86 -4.06 -15.15
N GLY A 17 9.43 -4.77 -16.11
CA GLY A 17 8.67 -5.43 -17.17
C GLY A 17 7.76 -4.49 -17.96
N GLY A 18 8.19 -3.24 -18.23
CA GLY A 18 7.38 -2.25 -18.92
C GLY A 18 6.30 -1.58 -18.07
N CYS A 19 6.22 -1.90 -16.77
CA CYS A 19 5.28 -1.29 -15.84
C CYS A 19 5.93 -0.16 -15.04
N THR A 20 5.14 0.85 -14.70
CA THR A 20 5.58 2.04 -13.97
C THR A 20 4.66 2.28 -12.76
N VAL A 21 5.23 2.64 -11.62
CA VAL A 21 4.47 3.09 -10.45
C VAL A 21 4.40 4.61 -10.44
N THR A 22 3.18 5.14 -10.30
CA THR A 22 2.91 6.57 -10.21
C THR A 22 1.96 6.89 -9.07
N ARG A 23 1.86 8.16 -8.71
CA ARG A 23 0.77 8.66 -7.85
C ARG A 23 -0.56 8.41 -8.53
N SER A 24 -1.56 8.09 -7.72
CA SER A 24 -2.92 7.83 -8.17
C SER A 24 -3.92 8.41 -7.17
N SER A 25 -5.19 8.09 -7.34
CA SER A 25 -6.26 8.56 -6.46
C SER A 25 -7.11 7.41 -5.93
N ALA A 26 -7.94 7.71 -4.94
CA ALA A 26 -8.95 6.78 -4.45
C ALA A 26 -9.89 6.33 -5.57
N GLU A 27 -10.31 7.28 -6.41
CA GLU A 27 -11.23 7.05 -7.52
C GLU A 27 -10.62 6.15 -8.60
N GLU A 28 -9.40 6.44 -9.03
CA GLU A 28 -8.71 5.65 -10.06
C GLU A 28 -8.43 4.21 -9.63
N THR A 29 -8.20 3.98 -8.35
CA THR A 29 -7.90 2.65 -7.79
C THR A 29 -9.14 1.90 -7.29
N ALA A 30 -10.29 2.56 -7.22
CA ALA A 30 -11.50 2.02 -6.60
C ALA A 30 -11.99 0.72 -7.25
N ALA A 31 -11.99 0.64 -8.57
CA ALA A 31 -12.46 -0.54 -9.29
C ALA A 31 -11.61 -1.78 -8.98
N LEU A 32 -10.29 -1.64 -9.00
CA LEU A 32 -9.37 -2.74 -8.66
C LEU A 32 -9.49 -3.13 -7.18
N ARG A 33 -9.51 -2.17 -6.27
CA ARG A 33 -9.66 -2.44 -4.83
C ARG A 33 -10.97 -3.15 -4.54
N ARG A 34 -12.05 -2.73 -5.18
CA ARG A 34 -13.34 -3.41 -5.06
C ARG A 34 -13.26 -4.85 -5.53
N ALA A 35 -12.80 -5.06 -6.76
CA ALA A 35 -12.75 -6.39 -7.37
C ALA A 35 -11.91 -7.39 -6.56
N VAL A 36 -10.78 -6.94 -6.01
CA VAL A 36 -9.82 -7.81 -5.32
C VAL A 36 -10.11 -7.94 -3.82
N LEU A 37 -10.49 -6.84 -3.15
CA LEU A 37 -10.55 -6.79 -1.69
C LEU A 37 -11.98 -6.77 -1.14
N ARG A 38 -12.93 -6.16 -1.84
CA ARG A 38 -14.28 -5.91 -1.34
C ARG A 38 -15.34 -6.03 -2.45
N PRO A 39 -15.49 -7.20 -3.07
CA PRO A 39 -16.41 -7.35 -4.22
C PRO A 39 -17.89 -7.11 -3.86
N HIS A 40 -18.24 -7.17 -2.58
CA HIS A 40 -19.57 -6.94 -2.06
C HIS A 40 -19.92 -5.45 -1.85
N LEU A 41 -18.95 -4.54 -1.94
CA LEU A 41 -19.16 -3.10 -1.82
C LEU A 41 -19.42 -2.45 -3.19
N THR A 42 -20.03 -1.27 -3.18
CA THR A 42 -20.14 -0.41 -4.38
C THR A 42 -18.84 0.38 -4.59
N ILE A 43 -18.68 0.97 -5.76
CA ILE A 43 -17.52 1.84 -6.05
C ILE A 43 -17.48 3.03 -5.08
N GLU A 44 -18.64 3.64 -4.82
CA GLU A 44 -18.76 4.77 -3.90
C GLU A 44 -18.34 4.41 -2.47
N GLN A 45 -18.66 3.20 -2.03
CA GLN A 45 -18.26 2.70 -0.71
C GLN A 45 -16.76 2.41 -0.61
N MET A 46 -16.04 2.35 -1.73
CA MET A 46 -14.58 2.21 -1.74
C MET A 46 -13.86 3.52 -1.46
N ILE A 47 -14.55 4.66 -1.49
CA ILE A 47 -14.00 5.97 -1.15
C ILE A 47 -14.13 6.17 0.37
N LEU A 48 -12.99 6.37 1.03
CA LEU A 48 -12.92 6.48 2.49
C LEU A 48 -12.82 7.95 2.92
N ALA A 49 -13.30 8.26 4.13
CA ALA A 49 -13.21 9.62 4.66
C ALA A 49 -11.77 10.16 4.72
N GLY A 50 -10.81 9.31 5.04
CA GLY A 50 -9.38 9.66 5.07
C GLY A 50 -8.75 9.94 3.69
N ASP A 51 -9.45 9.65 2.60
CA ASP A 51 -8.93 9.88 1.25
C ASP A 51 -8.85 11.36 0.90
N GLN A 52 -9.53 12.23 1.63
CA GLN A 52 -9.44 13.69 1.49
C GLN A 52 -8.25 14.28 2.25
N ASN A 53 -7.58 13.52 3.09
CA ASN A 53 -6.39 13.99 3.81
C ASN A 53 -5.23 14.15 2.81
N PRO A 54 -4.59 15.34 2.76
CA PRO A 54 -3.49 15.61 1.82
C PRO A 54 -2.26 14.74 2.06
N ASN A 55 -2.13 14.14 3.24
CA ASN A 55 -1.04 13.20 3.55
C ASN A 55 -1.34 11.75 3.16
N THR A 56 -2.58 11.43 2.80
CA THR A 56 -2.93 10.12 2.24
C THR A 56 -2.45 10.04 0.80
N ALA A 57 -1.81 8.94 0.46
CA ALA A 57 -1.33 8.69 -0.89
C ALA A 57 -1.83 7.36 -1.43
N TYR A 58 -2.20 7.36 -2.69
CA TYR A 58 -2.38 6.14 -3.48
C TYR A 58 -1.23 6.04 -4.48
N LEU A 59 -0.65 4.86 -4.58
CA LEU A 59 0.30 4.50 -5.63
C LEU A 59 -0.35 3.42 -6.50
N ALA A 60 -0.15 3.51 -7.79
CA ALA A 60 -0.66 2.54 -8.75
C ALA A 60 0.42 2.13 -9.73
N VAL A 61 0.40 0.86 -10.12
CA VAL A 61 1.24 0.33 -11.18
C VAL A 61 0.39 0.12 -12.44
N ARG A 62 0.92 0.60 -13.56
CA ARG A 62 0.32 0.49 -14.90
C ARG A 62 1.37 0.04 -15.90
N ALA A 63 0.94 -0.61 -16.97
CA ALA A 63 1.79 -0.80 -18.15
C ALA A 63 2.09 0.58 -18.77
N ALA A 64 3.26 0.73 -19.41
CA ALA A 64 3.83 2.03 -19.80
C ALA A 64 2.92 2.91 -20.65
N ASP A 65 2.06 2.32 -21.48
CA ASP A 65 1.18 3.03 -22.42
C ASP A 65 -0.30 2.72 -22.20
N GLU A 66 -0.68 2.12 -21.06
CA GLU A 66 -2.03 1.67 -20.82
C GLU A 66 -2.63 2.19 -19.54
N ASN A 67 -3.93 2.48 -19.58
CA ASN A 67 -4.70 3.10 -18.54
C ASN A 67 -5.14 2.19 -17.37
N PRO A 68 -5.35 0.86 -17.51
CA PRO A 68 -5.85 0.11 -16.37
C PRO A 68 -4.81 0.03 -15.24
N VAL A 69 -5.29 0.24 -14.02
CA VAL A 69 -4.52 0.00 -12.81
C VAL A 69 -4.35 -1.51 -12.64
N LEU A 70 -3.12 -1.97 -12.67
CA LEU A 70 -2.76 -3.39 -12.50
C LEU A 70 -2.50 -3.75 -11.04
N GLY A 71 -2.17 -2.78 -10.22
CA GLY A 71 -1.98 -2.92 -8.79
C GLY A 71 -2.00 -1.56 -8.11
N CYS A 72 -2.29 -1.55 -6.83
CA CYS A 72 -2.33 -0.32 -6.04
C CYS A 72 -2.02 -0.57 -4.57
N VAL A 73 -1.70 0.51 -3.87
CA VAL A 73 -1.52 0.56 -2.43
C VAL A 73 -1.91 1.93 -1.90
N ARG A 74 -2.47 1.96 -0.68
CA ARG A 74 -2.81 3.19 0.05
C ARG A 74 -1.84 3.37 1.20
N LEU A 75 -1.37 4.59 1.38
CA LEU A 75 -0.42 4.97 2.42
C LEU A 75 -0.97 6.17 3.20
N GLU A 76 -0.86 6.12 4.51
CA GLU A 76 -1.24 7.25 5.38
C GLU A 76 -0.39 7.28 6.65
N PRO A 77 -0.08 8.49 7.18
CA PRO A 77 0.61 8.62 8.46
C PRO A 77 -0.37 8.25 9.58
N VAL A 78 -0.17 7.10 10.19
CA VAL A 78 -1.01 6.57 11.29
C VAL A 78 -0.12 5.89 12.30
N ALA A 79 -0.36 6.14 13.59
CA ALA A 79 0.36 5.52 14.68
C ALA A 79 0.32 3.99 14.58
N CYS A 80 1.45 3.36 14.82
CA CYS A 80 1.52 1.90 14.90
C CYS A 80 0.75 1.42 16.15
N PRO A 81 -0.21 0.48 16.00
CA PRO A 81 -1.01 0.02 17.13
C PRO A 81 -0.23 -0.83 18.16
N TRP A 82 1.00 -1.22 17.83
CA TRP A 82 1.82 -2.12 18.64
C TRP A 82 3.17 -1.50 19.04
N PRO A 83 3.17 -0.34 19.70
CA PRO A 83 4.42 0.35 20.03
C PRO A 83 5.34 -0.48 20.95
N GLU A 84 4.77 -1.29 21.83
CA GLU A 84 5.48 -2.16 22.77
C GLU A 84 6.20 -3.34 22.08
N ALA A 85 5.78 -3.70 20.86
CA ALA A 85 6.42 -4.76 20.07
C ALA A 85 7.56 -4.25 19.18
N LEU A 86 7.79 -2.94 19.17
CA LEU A 86 8.88 -2.33 18.41
C LEU A 86 10.17 -2.37 19.24
N GLN A 87 11.28 -2.71 18.59
CA GLN A 87 12.62 -2.68 19.23
C GLN A 87 13.04 -1.26 19.59
N GLU A 88 12.67 -0.32 18.74
CA GLU A 88 12.89 1.12 18.94
C GLU A 88 11.58 1.86 18.66
N PRO A 89 11.26 2.93 19.42
CA PRO A 89 10.07 3.74 19.15
C PRO A 89 10.05 4.27 17.72
N ALA A 90 8.85 4.33 17.13
CA ALA A 90 8.64 5.00 15.86
C ALA A 90 8.20 6.44 16.09
N GLN A 91 8.84 7.38 15.40
CA GLN A 91 8.54 8.81 15.52
C GLN A 91 7.53 9.27 14.46
N ALA A 92 7.56 8.67 13.29
CA ALA A 92 6.72 9.02 12.16
C ALA A 92 6.24 7.76 11.42
N PRO A 93 5.39 6.93 12.08
CA PRO A 93 4.90 5.69 11.46
C PRO A 93 3.86 5.96 10.39
N TRP A 94 3.85 5.09 9.38
CA TRP A 94 2.89 5.07 8.28
C TRP A 94 2.23 3.71 8.17
N GLN A 95 0.95 3.71 7.79
CA GLN A 95 0.22 2.48 7.49
C GLN A 95 0.18 2.22 5.99
N LEU A 96 0.48 0.99 5.61
CA LEU A 96 0.22 0.44 4.28
C LEU A 96 -1.11 -0.31 4.32
N ARG A 97 -2.02 0.06 3.42
CA ARG A 97 -3.37 -0.53 3.32
C ARG A 97 -3.76 -0.77 1.87
N ALA A 98 -4.86 -1.50 1.71
CA ALA A 98 -5.53 -1.67 0.42
C ALA A 98 -4.56 -2.10 -0.70
N MET A 99 -3.62 -2.96 -0.36
CA MET A 99 -2.73 -3.59 -1.33
C MET A 99 -3.53 -4.54 -2.19
N ALA A 100 -3.59 -4.27 -3.47
CA ALA A 100 -4.32 -5.09 -4.44
C ALA A 100 -3.54 -5.22 -5.74
N THR A 101 -3.50 -6.42 -6.30
CA THR A 101 -2.92 -6.69 -7.60
C THR A 101 -3.94 -7.47 -8.44
N ASP A 102 -4.12 -7.08 -9.69
CA ASP A 102 -4.99 -7.81 -10.62
C ASP A 102 -4.55 -9.27 -10.69
N PRO A 103 -5.45 -10.24 -10.46
CA PRO A 103 -5.12 -11.66 -10.51
C PRO A 103 -4.46 -12.10 -11.81
N ALA A 104 -4.80 -11.48 -12.94
CA ALA A 104 -4.26 -11.80 -14.25
C ALA A 104 -2.76 -11.51 -14.40
N VAL A 105 -2.21 -10.63 -13.55
CA VAL A 105 -0.80 -10.21 -13.60
C VAL A 105 -0.01 -10.57 -12.33
N ARG A 106 -0.56 -11.39 -11.47
CA ARG A 106 0.16 -11.89 -10.28
C ARG A 106 1.38 -12.73 -10.69
N GLY A 107 2.39 -12.75 -9.81
CA GLY A 107 3.63 -13.49 -10.06
C GLY A 107 4.63 -12.76 -10.95
N LYS A 108 4.36 -11.53 -11.37
CA LYS A 108 5.23 -10.71 -12.22
C LYS A 108 6.03 -9.64 -11.46
N GLY A 109 6.01 -9.67 -10.13
CA GLY A 109 6.77 -8.74 -9.29
C GLY A 109 6.12 -7.37 -9.10
N LEU A 110 4.87 -7.16 -9.50
CA LEU A 110 4.19 -5.87 -9.37
C LEU A 110 3.94 -5.49 -7.90
N GLY A 111 3.58 -6.45 -7.07
CA GLY A 111 3.40 -6.22 -5.65
C GLY A 111 4.69 -5.77 -4.96
N ARG A 112 5.81 -6.39 -5.28
CA ARG A 112 7.13 -5.97 -4.81
C ARG A 112 7.45 -4.55 -5.25
N LEU A 113 7.21 -4.23 -6.50
CA LEU A 113 7.45 -2.89 -7.06
C LEU A 113 6.64 -1.82 -6.31
N LEU A 114 5.37 -2.11 -5.99
CA LEU A 114 4.51 -1.22 -5.21
C LEU A 114 5.00 -1.03 -3.77
N VAL A 115 5.40 -2.10 -3.09
CA VAL A 115 5.91 -1.99 -1.70
C VAL A 115 7.22 -1.21 -1.67
N GLU A 116 8.13 -1.44 -2.60
CA GLU A 116 9.36 -0.67 -2.70
C GLU A 116 9.11 0.81 -2.98
N ALA A 117 8.15 1.13 -3.84
CA ALA A 117 7.72 2.51 -4.07
C ALA A 117 7.06 3.13 -2.82
N ALA A 118 6.28 2.33 -2.07
CA ALA A 118 5.69 2.75 -0.80
C ALA A 118 6.76 3.12 0.23
N VAL A 119 7.77 2.29 0.39
CA VAL A 119 8.91 2.56 1.30
C VAL A 119 9.62 3.84 0.89
N GLN A 120 9.88 4.04 -0.39
CA GLN A 120 10.50 5.26 -0.90
C GLN A 120 9.64 6.51 -0.62
N HIS A 121 8.33 6.41 -0.86
CA HIS A 121 7.40 7.50 -0.58
C HIS A 121 7.41 7.90 0.90
N VAL A 122 7.37 6.92 1.79
CA VAL A 122 7.41 7.13 3.24
C VAL A 122 8.74 7.76 3.67
N ALA A 123 9.87 7.27 3.16
CA ALA A 123 11.19 7.84 3.44
C ALA A 123 11.29 9.31 3.01
N GLN A 124 10.80 9.64 1.83
CA GLN A 124 10.78 11.03 1.31
C GLN A 124 9.90 11.98 2.13
N ARG A 125 8.95 11.45 2.88
CA ARG A 125 8.06 12.20 3.79
C ARG A 125 8.55 12.19 5.24
N GLY A 126 9.77 11.70 5.50
CA GLY A 126 10.34 11.63 6.85
C GLY A 126 9.76 10.51 7.73
N GLY A 127 9.03 9.58 7.13
CA GLY A 127 8.52 8.41 7.85
C GLY A 127 9.65 7.43 8.21
N ASP A 128 9.55 6.81 9.37
CA ASP A 128 10.57 5.92 9.92
C ASP A 128 10.11 4.47 10.12
N LEU A 129 8.82 4.23 9.95
CA LEU A 129 8.21 2.91 10.07
C LEU A 129 7.05 2.76 9.08
N LEU A 130 6.97 1.60 8.44
CA LEU A 130 5.82 1.18 7.66
C LEU A 130 5.21 -0.06 8.31
N TRP A 131 3.91 -0.02 8.62
CA TRP A 131 3.20 -1.12 9.24
C TRP A 131 1.95 -1.49 8.45
N CYS A 132 1.51 -2.72 8.58
CA CYS A 132 0.29 -3.20 7.92
C CYS A 132 -0.40 -4.30 8.73
N ASN A 133 -1.69 -4.47 8.47
CA ASN A 133 -2.45 -5.66 8.81
C ASN A 133 -2.38 -6.61 7.60
N ALA A 134 -1.41 -7.50 7.60
CA ALA A 134 -1.23 -8.45 6.52
C ALA A 134 -2.25 -9.60 6.64
N ARG A 135 -2.92 -9.95 5.54
CA ARG A 135 -3.68 -11.19 5.49
C ARG A 135 -2.72 -12.38 5.64
N ILE A 136 -3.14 -13.43 6.32
CA ILE A 136 -2.30 -14.62 6.58
C ILE A 136 -1.66 -15.13 5.30
N GLY A 137 -2.41 -15.22 4.21
CA GLY A 137 -1.88 -15.66 2.90
C GLY A 137 -0.80 -14.77 2.30
N ALA A 138 -0.63 -13.54 2.79
CA ALA A 138 0.37 -12.58 2.32
C ALA A 138 1.61 -12.49 3.23
N GLU A 139 1.67 -13.24 4.32
CA GLU A 139 2.77 -13.18 5.29
C GLU A 139 4.13 -13.37 4.62
N HIS A 140 4.30 -14.45 3.84
CA HIS A 140 5.56 -14.73 3.16
C HIS A 140 5.97 -13.66 2.14
N PHE A 141 5.00 -13.03 1.51
CA PHE A 141 5.24 -11.89 0.61
C PHE A 141 5.89 -10.73 1.37
N TYR A 142 5.32 -10.33 2.51
CA TYR A 142 5.86 -9.24 3.32
C TYR A 142 7.18 -9.59 4.00
N LEU A 143 7.36 -10.83 4.46
CA LEU A 143 8.63 -11.30 5.04
C LEU A 143 9.78 -11.11 4.04
N ARG A 144 9.59 -11.48 2.78
CA ARG A 144 10.60 -11.30 1.71
C ARG A 144 10.91 -9.85 1.41
N LEU A 145 10.05 -8.92 1.79
CA LEU A 145 10.22 -7.49 1.60
C LEU A 145 10.70 -6.76 2.87
N GLY A 146 11.24 -7.50 3.84
CA GLY A 146 11.85 -6.93 5.03
C GLY A 146 10.87 -6.56 6.14
N PHE A 147 9.61 -6.94 6.05
CA PHE A 147 8.66 -6.85 7.16
C PHE A 147 8.89 -8.00 8.13
N ARG A 148 8.57 -7.76 9.40
CA ARG A 148 8.55 -8.79 10.44
C ARG A 148 7.21 -8.77 11.17
N PRO A 149 6.70 -9.92 11.62
CA PRO A 149 5.49 -9.97 12.42
C PRO A 149 5.74 -9.39 13.81
N VAL A 150 4.74 -8.69 14.34
CA VAL A 150 4.77 -8.10 15.69
C VAL A 150 3.57 -8.50 16.54
N THR A 151 2.63 -9.25 15.97
CA THR A 151 1.45 -9.79 16.66
C THR A 151 1.29 -11.28 16.40
N GLY A 152 0.41 -11.94 17.17
CA GLY A 152 -0.24 -13.17 16.74
C GLY A 152 -1.34 -12.89 15.70
N HIS A 153 -2.02 -13.94 15.27
CA HIS A 153 -3.14 -13.81 14.33
C HIS A 153 -4.34 -13.14 15.00
N PHE A 154 -5.06 -12.31 14.26
CA PHE A 154 -6.25 -11.63 14.74
C PHE A 154 -7.27 -11.43 13.61
N VAL A 155 -8.51 -11.16 13.98
CA VAL A 155 -9.62 -10.88 13.06
C VAL A 155 -9.94 -9.40 13.12
N ILE A 156 -10.13 -8.80 11.96
CA ILE A 156 -10.63 -7.42 11.83
C ILE A 156 -12.15 -7.50 11.66
N PRO A 157 -12.94 -6.67 12.37
CA PRO A 157 -14.39 -6.63 12.18
C PRO A 157 -14.78 -6.51 10.70
N ASP A 158 -15.77 -7.27 10.27
CA ASP A 158 -16.31 -7.32 8.90
C ASP A 158 -15.32 -7.81 7.82
N VAL A 159 -14.18 -8.34 8.22
CA VAL A 159 -13.20 -8.98 7.32
C VAL A 159 -13.02 -10.44 7.72
N PRO A 160 -13.43 -11.39 6.86
CA PRO A 160 -13.46 -12.82 7.25
C PRO A 160 -12.06 -13.44 7.41
N GLU A 161 -11.06 -12.92 6.74
CA GLU A 161 -9.70 -13.46 6.82
C GLU A 161 -8.99 -13.03 8.10
N GLU A 162 -8.22 -13.94 8.67
CA GLU A 162 -7.27 -13.61 9.75
C GLU A 162 -6.12 -12.74 9.24
N HIS A 163 -5.61 -11.91 10.12
CA HIS A 163 -4.53 -10.96 9.85
C HIS A 163 -3.38 -11.13 10.83
N LEU A 164 -2.28 -10.54 10.46
CA LEU A 164 -1.04 -10.49 11.25
C LEU A 164 -0.49 -9.06 11.17
N GLY A 165 -0.19 -8.48 12.32
CA GLY A 165 0.48 -7.17 12.35
C GLY A 165 1.93 -7.33 11.93
N MET A 166 2.35 -6.56 10.94
CA MET A 166 3.72 -6.59 10.42
C MET A 166 4.29 -5.20 10.29
N VAL A 167 5.59 -5.07 10.54
CA VAL A 167 6.31 -3.78 10.48
C VAL A 167 7.60 -3.90 9.70
N ARG A 168 7.99 -2.81 9.06
CA ARG A 168 9.30 -2.61 8.44
C ARG A 168 9.85 -1.24 8.79
N ARG A 169 11.09 -1.18 9.25
CA ARG A 169 11.78 0.11 9.40
C ARG A 169 12.05 0.73 8.04
N VAL A 170 11.88 2.04 8.01
CA VAL A 170 12.17 2.87 6.84
C VAL A 170 13.38 3.72 7.20
N LEU A 171 14.44 3.56 6.40
CA LEU A 171 15.67 4.33 6.59
C LEU A 171 15.53 5.69 5.91
N SER A 172 15.95 6.74 6.58
CA SER A 172 16.08 8.06 5.96
C SER A 172 17.05 8.00 4.80
N SER A 173 16.66 8.56 3.68
CA SER A 173 17.52 8.71 2.50
C SER A 173 18.54 9.84 2.70
#